data_42e3419232c8f009a5392fb75dbec5f6
#
_entry.id   42e3419232c8f009a5392fb75dbec5f6
#
_cell.length_a   1.000
_cell.length_b   1.000
_cell.length_c   1.000
_cell.angle_alpha   90.00
_cell.angle_beta   90.00
_cell.angle_gamma   90.00
#
_symmetry.space_group_name_H-M   'P 1'
#
loop_
_entity.id
_entity.type
_entity.pdbx_description
1 polymer ?
#
loop_
_entity_poly.entity_id
_entity_poly.type
_entity_poly.pdbx_seq_one_letter_code
_entity_poly.pdbx_strand_id
1 'polypeptide(L)'
;MDIQLKRGLLDICVLAAIKDEDSYGYQIIKDMKPYVEMSESTLYPILRRLESAELLSVRSVEHNGRLRKYYRITETGQKRIKEFESEWEELISIYQFITRESDKDE
;
A
#
# COMPACT_ATOMS: atom_id res chain seq x y z
N MET A 1 -9.15 7.56 12.28
CA MET A 1 -9.24 7.54 10.81
C MET A 1 -10.35 6.58 10.39
N ASP A 2 -11.11 6.95 9.38
CA ASP A 2 -12.16 6.10 8.81
C ASP A 2 -11.57 4.75 8.40
N ILE A 3 -12.27 3.66 8.73
CA ILE A 3 -11.81 2.30 8.45
C ILE A 3 -11.62 2.05 6.95
N GLN A 4 -12.53 2.55 6.12
CA GLN A 4 -12.43 2.33 4.68
C GLN A 4 -11.29 3.12 4.06
N LEU A 5 -11.10 4.36 4.51
CA LEU A 5 -9.98 5.16 4.07
C LEU A 5 -8.66 4.49 4.46
N LYS A 6 -8.56 4.04 5.70
CA LYS A 6 -7.36 3.36 6.18
C LYS A 6 -7.07 2.10 5.39
N ARG A 7 -8.10 1.32 5.07
CA ARG A 7 -7.95 0.08 4.29
C ARG A 7 -7.37 0.38 2.91
N GLY A 8 -7.89 1.40 2.23
CA GLY A 8 -7.37 1.79 0.92
C GLY A 8 -5.92 2.22 0.98
N LEU A 9 -5.57 2.98 2.02
CA LEU A 9 -4.18 3.42 2.21
C LEU A 9 -3.25 2.24 2.50
N LEU A 10 -3.70 1.27 3.29
CA LEU A 10 -2.88 0.09 3.59
C LEU A 10 -2.61 -0.75 2.35
N ASP A 11 -3.58 -0.87 1.46
CA ASP A 11 -3.38 -1.57 0.19
C ASP A 11 -2.24 -0.92 -0.61
N ILE A 12 -2.25 0.39 -0.71
CA ILE A 12 -1.21 1.12 -1.45
C ILE A 12 0.14 1.01 -0.73
N CYS A 13 0.15 1.03 0.59
CA CYS A 13 1.39 0.83 1.36
C CYS A 13 2.03 -0.52 1.05
N VAL A 14 1.23 -1.57 0.99
CA VAL A 14 1.74 -2.92 0.68
C VAL A 14 2.30 -2.97 -0.73
N LEU A 15 1.61 -2.38 -1.71
CA LEU A 15 2.15 -2.29 -3.07
C LEU A 15 3.46 -1.51 -3.11
N ALA A 16 3.53 -0.41 -2.37
CA ALA A 16 4.75 0.40 -2.32
C ALA A 16 5.92 -0.38 -1.70
N ALA A 17 5.65 -1.26 -0.76
CA ALA A 17 6.69 -2.06 -0.13
C ALA A 17 7.38 -3.02 -1.10
N ILE A 18 6.72 -3.35 -2.22
CA ILE A 18 7.27 -4.27 -3.22
C ILE A 18 7.50 -3.59 -4.58
N LYS A 19 7.46 -2.26 -4.63
CA LYS A 19 7.52 -1.53 -5.90
C LYS A 19 8.87 -1.61 -6.61
N ASP A 20 9.96 -1.74 -5.85
CA ASP A 20 11.30 -1.73 -6.41
C ASP A 20 11.92 -3.12 -6.53
N GLU A 21 11.50 -4.05 -5.67
CA GLU A 21 11.99 -5.42 -5.72
C GLU A 21 11.01 -6.37 -5.06
N ASP A 22 11.10 -7.64 -5.41
CA ASP A 22 10.27 -8.69 -4.83
C ASP A 22 10.53 -8.76 -3.32
N SER A 23 9.50 -9.11 -2.56
CA SER A 23 9.60 -9.20 -1.12
C SER A 23 8.70 -10.32 -0.58
N TYR A 24 8.78 -10.57 0.70
CA TYR A 24 7.98 -11.59 1.37
C TYR A 24 7.36 -10.99 2.63
N GLY A 25 6.36 -11.68 3.19
CA GLY A 25 5.52 -11.11 4.23
C GLY A 25 6.28 -10.48 5.39
N TYR A 26 7.24 -11.20 5.97
CA TYR A 26 8.00 -10.67 7.10
C TYR A 26 8.76 -9.40 6.73
N GLN A 27 9.39 -9.40 5.55
CA GLN A 27 10.16 -8.24 5.09
C GLN A 27 9.26 -7.04 4.82
N ILE A 28 8.08 -7.28 4.26
CA ILE A 28 7.09 -6.22 4.01
C ILE A 28 6.71 -5.54 5.33
N ILE A 29 6.39 -6.33 6.34
CA ILE A 29 6.03 -5.81 7.66
C ILE A 29 7.17 -4.99 8.25
N LYS A 30 8.39 -5.51 8.14
CA LYS A 30 9.58 -4.86 8.65
C LYS A 30 9.84 -3.52 7.97
N ASP A 31 9.71 -3.49 6.65
CA ASP A 31 9.95 -2.26 5.88
C ASP A 31 8.89 -1.20 6.16
N MET A 32 7.66 -1.63 6.43
CA MET A 32 6.57 -0.69 6.72
C MET A 32 6.59 -0.16 8.14
N LYS A 33 7.24 -0.88 9.06
CA LYS A 33 7.16 -0.60 10.49
C LYS A 33 7.46 0.84 10.90
N PRO A 34 8.46 1.52 10.33
CA PRO A 34 8.71 2.92 10.69
C PRO A 34 7.56 3.87 10.40
N TYR A 35 6.65 3.48 9.52
CA TYR A 35 5.53 4.30 9.08
C TYR A 35 4.19 3.76 9.55
N VAL A 36 4.00 2.45 9.44
CA VAL A 36 2.73 1.79 9.73
C VAL A 36 2.99 0.46 10.38
N GLU A 37 2.43 0.23 11.56
CA GLU A 37 2.48 -1.09 12.19
C GLU A 37 1.39 -1.97 11.62
N MET A 38 1.75 -3.19 11.24
CA MET A 38 0.83 -4.14 10.67
C MET A 38 1.20 -5.54 11.11
N SER A 39 0.20 -6.32 11.54
CA SER A 39 0.39 -7.72 11.88
C SER A 39 0.28 -8.60 10.64
N GLU A 40 0.76 -9.83 10.74
CA GLU A 40 0.60 -10.80 9.66
C GLU A 40 -0.87 -11.06 9.36
N SER A 41 -1.71 -11.12 10.40
CA SER A 41 -3.14 -11.36 10.20
C SER A 41 -3.83 -10.25 9.43
N THR A 42 -3.29 -9.05 9.45
CA THR A 42 -3.79 -7.93 8.64
C THR A 42 -3.18 -7.96 7.23
N LEU A 43 -1.91 -8.29 7.12
CA LEU A 43 -1.19 -8.26 5.85
C LEU A 43 -1.68 -9.31 4.86
N TYR A 44 -1.82 -10.57 5.28
CA TYR A 44 -2.12 -11.64 4.32
C TYR A 44 -3.45 -11.49 3.60
N PRO A 45 -4.54 -11.03 4.22
CA PRO A 45 -5.76 -10.73 3.47
C PRO A 45 -5.57 -9.65 2.42
N ILE A 46 -4.73 -8.64 2.72
CA ILE A 46 -4.41 -7.57 1.76
C ILE A 46 -3.66 -8.17 0.57
N LEU A 47 -2.64 -8.98 0.82
CA LEU A 47 -1.87 -9.62 -0.25
C LEU A 47 -2.76 -10.48 -1.15
N ARG A 48 -3.70 -11.23 -0.57
CA ARG A 48 -4.63 -12.05 -1.36
C ARG A 48 -5.54 -11.19 -2.21
N ARG A 49 -6.02 -10.08 -1.68
CA ARG A 49 -6.89 -9.16 -2.41
C ARG A 49 -6.16 -8.51 -3.57
N LEU A 50 -4.91 -8.10 -3.33
CA LEU A 50 -4.09 -7.50 -4.37
C LEU A 50 -3.74 -8.49 -5.47
N GLU A 51 -3.49 -9.74 -5.10
CA GLU A 51 -3.25 -10.80 -6.06
C GLU A 51 -4.48 -11.05 -6.92
N SER A 52 -5.65 -11.15 -6.29
CA SER A 52 -6.91 -11.35 -7.01
C SER A 52 -7.21 -10.22 -7.99
N ALA A 53 -6.80 -9.01 -7.67
CA ALA A 53 -6.95 -7.85 -8.53
C ALA A 53 -5.81 -7.73 -9.56
N GLU A 54 -4.88 -8.68 -9.57
CA GLU A 54 -3.73 -8.71 -10.48
C GLU A 54 -2.79 -7.51 -10.31
N LEU A 55 -2.75 -6.93 -9.12
CA LEU A 55 -1.84 -5.85 -8.82
C LEU A 55 -0.46 -6.36 -8.38
N LEU A 56 -0.40 -7.62 -7.97
CA LEU A 56 0.84 -8.31 -7.69
C LEU A 56 0.73 -9.78 -8.11
N SER A 57 1.87 -10.43 -8.25
CA SER A 57 1.94 -11.85 -8.51
C SER A 57 2.75 -12.52 -7.39
N VAL A 58 2.53 -13.83 -7.22
CA VAL A 58 3.12 -14.60 -6.14
C VAL A 58 3.89 -15.77 -6.72
N ARG A 59 5.08 -16.04 -6.18
CA ARG A 59 5.84 -17.25 -6.49
C ARG A 59 6.36 -17.83 -5.19
N SER A 60 6.50 -19.14 -5.15
CA SER A 60 7.09 -19.83 -4.00
C SER A 60 8.53 -20.16 -4.28
N VAL A 61 9.40 -19.92 -3.32
CA VAL A 61 10.83 -20.19 -3.42
C VAL A 61 11.23 -20.99 -2.19
N GLU A 62 12.02 -22.05 -2.40
CA GLU A 62 12.55 -22.82 -1.28
C GLU A 62 13.63 -22.01 -0.57
N HIS A 63 13.52 -21.94 0.76
CA HIS A 63 14.47 -21.26 1.61
C HIS A 63 14.64 -22.08 2.87
N ASN A 64 15.83 -22.61 3.10
CA ASN A 64 16.15 -23.44 4.25
C ASN A 64 15.16 -24.60 4.45
N GLY A 65 14.82 -25.29 3.36
CA GLY A 65 13.93 -26.44 3.39
C GLY A 65 12.45 -26.11 3.49
N ARG A 66 12.06 -24.84 3.46
CA ARG A 66 10.68 -24.38 3.51
C ARG A 66 10.35 -23.57 2.28
N LEU A 67 9.07 -23.57 1.89
CA LEU A 67 8.60 -22.72 0.82
C LEU A 67 8.28 -21.34 1.40
N ARG A 68 8.85 -20.31 0.77
CA ARG A 68 8.60 -18.93 1.11
C ARG A 68 7.91 -18.26 -0.07
N LYS A 69 6.81 -17.58 0.17
CA LYS A 69 6.10 -16.84 -0.87
C LYS A 69 6.73 -15.48 -1.08
N TYR A 70 7.07 -15.20 -2.33
CA TYR A 70 7.56 -13.89 -2.75
C TYR A 70 6.52 -13.19 -3.58
N TYR A 71 6.39 -11.90 -3.38
CA TYR A 71 5.40 -11.06 -4.02
C TYR A 71 6.10 -10.06 -4.93
N ARG A 72 5.60 -9.96 -6.14
CA ARG A 72 6.14 -9.05 -7.16
C ARG A 72 5.02 -8.14 -7.64
N ILE A 73 5.30 -6.84 -7.71
CA ILE A 73 4.33 -5.90 -8.25
C ILE A 73 4.20 -6.11 -9.76
N THR A 74 2.98 -6.00 -10.27
CA THR A 74 2.72 -6.08 -11.71
C THR A 74 2.74 -4.68 -12.31
N GLU A 75 2.68 -4.61 -13.64
CA GLU A 75 2.56 -3.34 -14.33
C GLU A 75 1.29 -2.60 -13.89
N THR A 76 0.19 -3.33 -13.71
CA THR A 76 -1.07 -2.77 -13.21
C THR A 76 -0.89 -2.23 -11.78
N GLY A 77 -0.12 -2.93 -10.96
CA GLY A 77 0.20 -2.46 -9.61
C GLY A 77 1.00 -1.16 -9.62
N GLN A 78 1.96 -1.03 -10.54
CA GLN A 78 2.74 0.19 -10.69
C GLN A 78 1.83 1.37 -11.08
N LYS A 79 0.91 1.12 -12.01
CA LYS A 79 -0.07 2.14 -12.42
C LYS A 79 -0.95 2.55 -11.25
N ARG A 80 -1.33 1.62 -10.42
CA ARG A 80 -2.17 1.92 -9.25
C ARG A 80 -1.46 2.87 -8.29
N ILE A 81 -0.17 2.70 -8.08
CA ILE A 81 0.61 3.62 -7.24
C ILE A 81 0.61 5.03 -7.85
N LYS A 82 0.80 5.13 -9.16
CA LYS A 82 0.80 6.42 -9.85
C LYS A 82 -0.55 7.11 -9.79
N GLU A 83 -1.62 6.34 -9.91
CA GLU A 83 -2.98 6.87 -9.73
C GLU A 83 -3.17 7.45 -8.34
N PHE A 84 -2.66 6.74 -7.33
CA PHE A 84 -2.72 7.23 -5.96
C PHE A 84 -1.98 8.56 -5.80
N GLU A 85 -0.80 8.69 -6.40
CA GLU A 85 -0.06 9.95 -6.34
C GLU A 85 -0.88 11.11 -6.89
N SER A 86 -1.54 10.88 -8.02
CA SER A 86 -2.40 11.88 -8.65
C SER A 86 -3.61 12.21 -7.79
N GLU A 87 -4.26 11.18 -7.24
CA GLU A 87 -5.39 11.36 -6.33
C GLU A 87 -4.98 12.14 -5.08
N TRP A 88 -3.79 11.90 -4.58
CA TRP A 88 -3.29 12.57 -3.39
C TRP A 88 -3.07 14.06 -3.64
N GLU A 89 -2.52 14.41 -4.80
CA GLU A 89 -2.33 15.82 -5.16
C GLU A 89 -3.66 16.56 -5.20
N GLU A 90 -4.68 15.93 -5.76
CA GLU A 90 -6.03 16.48 -5.79
C GLU A 90 -6.58 16.62 -4.38
N LEU A 91 -6.36 15.62 -3.54
CA LEU A 91 -6.81 15.64 -2.15
C LEU A 91 -6.15 16.77 -1.37
N ILE A 92 -4.87 17.02 -1.60
CA ILE A 92 -4.15 18.12 -0.96
C ILE A 92 -4.81 19.47 -1.29
N SER A 93 -5.18 19.68 -2.54
CA SER A 93 -5.85 20.91 -2.96
C SER A 93 -7.19 21.09 -2.23
N ILE A 94 -7.95 20.01 -2.12
CA ILE A 94 -9.23 20.04 -1.40
C ILE A 94 -8.99 20.32 0.08
N TYR A 95 -7.98 19.67 0.66
CA TYR A 95 -7.61 19.86 2.06
C TYR A 95 -7.26 21.33 2.32
N GLN A 96 -6.49 21.94 1.42
CA GLN A 96 -6.10 23.34 1.55
C GLN A 96 -7.31 24.27 1.55
N PHE A 97 -8.31 23.95 0.72
CA PHE A 97 -9.54 24.71 0.72
C PHE A 97 -10.29 24.57 2.04
N ILE A 98 -10.41 23.33 2.53
CA ILE A 98 -11.14 23.05 3.76
C ILE A 98 -10.52 23.77 4.96
N THR A 99 -9.20 23.82 5.02
CA THR A 99 -8.48 24.36 6.17
C THR A 99 -8.05 25.81 6.00
N ARG A 100 -8.44 26.45 4.91
CA ARG A 100 -8.07 27.85 4.68
C ARG A 100 -8.63 28.74 5.76
N GLU A 101 -7.92 29.81 6.06
CA GLU A 101 -8.41 30.79 7.00
C GLU A 101 -9.42 31.70 6.32
N SER A 102 -10.39 32.13 7.09
CA SER A 102 -11.47 32.97 6.59
C SER A 102 -11.14 34.42 6.81
N ASP A 103 -11.29 35.25 5.77
CA ASP A 103 -11.09 36.70 5.85
C ASP A 103 -12.41 37.41 6.11
N LYS A 104 -13.06 37.05 7.18
CA LYS A 104 -14.40 37.57 7.43
C LYS A 104 -14.44 38.96 8.01
N ASP A 105 -13.34 39.47 8.47
CA ASP A 105 -13.31 40.75 9.10
C ASP A 105 -13.06 41.86 8.14
N GLU A 106 -13.16 41.60 6.92
CA GLU A 106 -13.09 42.66 5.95
C GLU A 106 -14.41 43.28 5.67
#